data_f5f326773f1ff027d46f6c171a61a82e
#
_entry.id   f5f326773f1ff027d46f6c171a61a82e
#
_cell.length_a   1.000
_cell.length_b   1.000
_cell.length_c   1.000
_cell.angle_alpha   90.00
_cell.angle_beta   90.00
_cell.angle_gamma   90.00
#
_symmetry.space_group_name_H-M   'P 1'
#
loop_
_entity.id
_entity.type
_entity.pdbx_description
1 polymer ?
#
loop_
_entity_poly.entity_id
_entity_poly.type
_entity_poly.pdbx_seq_one_letter_code
_entity_poly.pdbx_strand_id
1 'polypeptide(L)'
;MNRRRRIYEGKAKVLYEGPEPGTLIQHFKDDATAFNAKKHEVIDGKGVLNNRISEYLFQHLNDIGIPTHFIRRLNMREQLIREVEIIPLEVVVRNVAAGSLATRLGIEEGTQLPRSIIEFYYKNDALNDPIVSEEHITAFGWASPQEIDDIMALAIRVNDFLSGLFLGVGIRLVDFKLETGRLWEGEMMRIVVADEISPDSCRLWDIKSKDKLDKDRFRRDMGGLVEAYSEVARRLGILAENENPVTGGPRLVQ
;
A
#
# COMPACT_ATOMS: atom_id res chain seq x y z
N MET A 1 17.32 -27.51 1.23
CA MET A 1 16.96 -26.07 0.99
C MET A 1 17.33 -25.31 2.25
N ASN A 2 18.29 -24.38 2.18
CA ASN A 2 18.59 -23.51 3.31
C ASN A 2 17.35 -22.67 3.62
N ARG A 3 16.88 -22.76 4.87
CA ARG A 3 15.71 -21.98 5.32
C ARG A 3 16.15 -20.52 5.38
N ARG A 4 15.53 -19.63 4.57
CA ARG A 4 15.81 -18.19 4.59
C ARG A 4 15.61 -17.65 6.00
N ARG A 5 16.52 -16.78 6.45
CA ARG A 5 16.39 -16.14 7.76
C ARG A 5 15.23 -15.14 7.72
N ARG A 6 14.24 -15.33 8.60
CA ARG A 6 13.15 -14.38 8.79
C ARG A 6 13.69 -13.19 9.61
N ILE A 7 13.50 -11.99 9.05
CA ILE A 7 13.91 -10.72 9.67
C ILE A 7 12.77 -10.13 10.47
N TYR A 8 11.56 -10.11 9.86
CA TYR A 8 10.38 -9.49 10.46
C TYR A 8 9.11 -10.19 10.00
N GLU A 9 8.09 -10.23 10.85
CA GLU A 9 6.75 -10.66 10.48
C GLU A 9 5.72 -9.64 10.96
N GLY A 10 5.00 -9.05 10.02
CA GLY A 10 3.87 -8.15 10.25
C GLY A 10 2.52 -8.81 10.04
N LYS A 11 1.47 -8.00 10.06
CA LYS A 11 0.07 -8.43 9.91
C LYS A 11 -0.20 -9.09 8.56
N ALA A 12 0.32 -8.54 7.46
CA ALA A 12 0.05 -8.98 6.10
C ALA A 12 1.30 -9.45 5.33
N LYS A 13 2.49 -9.30 5.90
CA LYS A 13 3.77 -9.57 5.21
C LYS A 13 4.79 -10.23 6.14
N VAL A 14 5.73 -10.94 5.51
CA VAL A 14 6.94 -11.45 6.17
C VAL A 14 8.15 -10.96 5.38
N LEU A 15 9.18 -10.47 6.07
CA LEU A 15 10.45 -10.10 5.47
C LEU A 15 11.49 -11.16 5.79
N TYR A 16 12.16 -11.61 4.74
CA TYR A 16 13.30 -12.53 4.83
C TYR A 16 14.55 -11.85 4.31
N GLU A 17 15.70 -12.33 4.74
CA GLU A 17 17.00 -11.96 4.19
C GLU A 17 17.04 -12.22 2.68
N GLY A 18 17.51 -11.25 1.93
CA GLY A 18 17.64 -11.33 0.48
C GLY A 18 18.90 -12.09 0.05
N PRO A 19 19.04 -12.39 -1.26
CA PRO A 19 20.19 -13.10 -1.80
C PRO A 19 21.48 -12.27 -1.81
N GLU A 20 21.35 -10.95 -1.79
CA GLU A 20 22.46 -10.01 -1.84
C GLU A 20 22.42 -9.06 -0.64
N PRO A 21 23.57 -8.59 -0.13
CA PRO A 21 23.60 -7.59 0.93
C PRO A 21 22.78 -6.36 0.57
N GLY A 22 22.04 -5.82 1.54
CA GLY A 22 21.16 -4.66 1.32
C GLY A 22 19.86 -4.97 0.56
N THR A 23 19.52 -6.27 0.45
CA THR A 23 18.23 -6.71 -0.12
C THR A 23 17.43 -7.55 0.86
N LEU A 24 16.10 -7.49 0.71
CA LEU A 24 15.14 -8.31 1.45
C LEU A 24 14.18 -8.99 0.47
N ILE A 25 13.60 -10.10 0.91
CA ILE A 25 12.47 -10.72 0.23
C ILE A 25 11.22 -10.44 1.04
N GLN A 26 10.27 -9.74 0.42
CA GLN A 26 8.97 -9.43 0.98
C GLN A 26 7.94 -10.48 0.52
N HIS A 27 7.40 -11.24 1.46
CA HIS A 27 6.35 -12.23 1.23
C HIS A 27 4.99 -11.69 1.62
N PHE A 28 4.03 -11.73 0.72
CA PHE A 28 2.66 -11.29 0.92
C PHE A 28 1.80 -12.44 1.44
N LYS A 29 1.23 -12.25 2.63
CA LYS A 29 0.34 -13.22 3.30
C LYS A 29 -1.10 -13.06 2.83
N ASP A 30 -1.88 -14.11 3.00
CA ASP A 30 -3.34 -14.07 2.79
C ASP A 30 -4.11 -13.51 3.99
N ASP A 31 -3.41 -13.18 5.06
CA ASP A 31 -3.99 -12.59 6.26
C ASP A 31 -4.62 -11.22 5.97
N ALA A 32 -5.90 -11.06 6.27
CA ALA A 32 -6.62 -9.82 6.30
C ALA A 32 -6.87 -9.43 7.75
N THR A 33 -6.44 -8.25 8.16
CA THR A 33 -6.65 -7.72 9.51
C THR A 33 -7.30 -6.35 9.46
N ALA A 34 -8.16 -6.07 10.44
CA ALA A 34 -8.78 -4.75 10.61
C ALA A 34 -8.89 -4.41 12.11
N PHE A 35 -9.06 -3.11 12.41
CA PHE A 35 -9.26 -2.60 13.77
C PHE A 35 -8.17 -3.06 14.74
N ASN A 36 -6.91 -2.87 14.35
CA ASN A 36 -5.73 -3.29 15.11
C ASN A 36 -5.75 -4.79 15.46
N ALA A 37 -5.92 -5.63 14.43
CA ALA A 37 -6.01 -7.10 14.50
C ALA A 37 -7.18 -7.68 15.34
N LYS A 38 -8.15 -6.86 15.77
CA LYS A 38 -9.37 -7.36 16.41
C LYS A 38 -10.24 -8.18 15.46
N LYS A 39 -10.12 -7.94 14.16
CA LYS A 39 -10.70 -8.75 13.09
C LYS A 39 -9.58 -9.35 12.27
N HIS A 40 -9.57 -10.66 12.11
CA HIS A 40 -8.57 -11.40 11.35
C HIS A 40 -9.22 -12.56 10.60
N GLU A 41 -8.83 -12.73 9.35
CA GLU A 41 -9.25 -13.84 8.50
C GLU A 41 -8.11 -14.15 7.50
N VAL A 42 -7.98 -15.40 7.11
CA VAL A 42 -7.08 -15.81 6.02
C VAL A 42 -7.91 -15.94 4.75
N ILE A 43 -7.64 -15.08 3.75
CA ILE A 43 -8.41 -14.98 2.51
C ILE A 43 -7.51 -15.43 1.36
N ASP A 44 -7.73 -16.65 0.89
CA ASP A 44 -6.90 -17.28 -0.15
C ASP A 44 -6.83 -16.43 -1.43
N GLY A 45 -5.60 -16.23 -1.91
CA GLY A 45 -5.31 -15.42 -3.10
C GLY A 45 -5.13 -13.92 -2.86
N LYS A 46 -5.48 -13.38 -1.68
CA LYS A 46 -5.31 -11.96 -1.37
C LYS A 46 -3.84 -11.52 -1.52
N GLY A 47 -2.91 -12.30 -0.95
CA GLY A 47 -1.48 -12.00 -1.02
C GLY A 47 -0.93 -12.03 -2.44
N VAL A 48 -1.42 -12.93 -3.28
CA VAL A 48 -1.05 -13.01 -4.70
C VAL A 48 -1.47 -11.74 -5.45
N LEU A 49 -2.71 -11.30 -5.23
CA LEU A 49 -3.24 -10.09 -5.87
C LEU A 49 -2.49 -8.83 -5.41
N ASN A 50 -2.28 -8.69 -4.10
CA ASN A 50 -1.53 -7.55 -3.55
C ASN A 50 -0.09 -7.52 -4.09
N ASN A 51 0.59 -8.67 -4.18
CA ASN A 51 1.93 -8.77 -4.75
C ASN A 51 1.96 -8.29 -6.22
N ARG A 52 1.03 -8.77 -7.05
CA ARG A 52 0.97 -8.40 -8.48
C ARG A 52 0.60 -6.94 -8.70
N ILE A 53 -0.38 -6.42 -7.95
CA ILE A 53 -0.79 -5.01 -8.05
C ILE A 53 0.33 -4.09 -7.55
N SER A 54 0.96 -4.41 -6.42
CA SER A 54 2.06 -3.62 -5.87
C SER A 54 3.28 -3.60 -6.80
N GLU A 55 3.65 -4.75 -7.41
CA GLU A 55 4.67 -4.81 -8.46
C GLU A 55 4.36 -3.82 -9.59
N TYR A 56 3.16 -3.92 -10.16
CA TYR A 56 2.73 -3.08 -11.28
C TYR A 56 2.84 -1.59 -10.94
N LEU A 57 2.32 -1.20 -9.78
CA LEU A 57 2.34 0.20 -9.36
C LEU A 57 3.76 0.70 -9.08
N PHE A 58 4.60 -0.08 -8.40
CA PHE A 58 5.97 0.30 -8.12
C PHE A 58 6.85 0.39 -9.37
N GLN A 59 6.67 -0.51 -10.36
CA GLN A 59 7.36 -0.41 -11.64
C GLN A 59 7.05 0.92 -12.33
N HIS A 60 5.77 1.28 -12.45
CA HIS A 60 5.37 2.53 -13.08
C HIS A 60 5.83 3.77 -12.30
N LEU A 61 5.86 3.73 -10.97
CA LEU A 61 6.45 4.81 -10.18
C LEU A 61 7.95 4.97 -10.47
N ASN A 62 8.70 3.87 -10.54
CA ASN A 62 10.11 3.92 -10.91
C ASN A 62 10.31 4.46 -12.34
N ASP A 63 9.48 4.06 -13.30
CA ASP A 63 9.53 4.51 -14.71
C ASP A 63 9.35 6.02 -14.85
N ILE A 64 8.55 6.64 -13.98
CA ILE A 64 8.35 8.10 -13.96
C ILE A 64 9.29 8.84 -12.99
N GLY A 65 10.31 8.14 -12.46
CA GLY A 65 11.34 8.72 -11.61
C GLY A 65 10.90 9.00 -10.17
N ILE A 66 9.91 8.29 -9.66
CA ILE A 66 9.57 8.25 -8.23
C ILE A 66 10.32 7.07 -7.62
N PRO A 67 11.30 7.29 -6.73
CA PRO A 67 12.13 6.22 -6.22
C PRO A 67 11.35 5.33 -5.26
N THR A 68 11.50 4.00 -5.44
CA THR A 68 10.90 2.99 -4.57
C THR A 68 11.93 1.98 -4.09
N HIS A 69 11.59 1.21 -3.07
CA HIS A 69 12.42 0.10 -2.60
C HIS A 69 12.33 -1.15 -3.51
N PHE A 70 11.35 -1.19 -4.41
CA PHE A 70 11.06 -2.34 -5.26
C PHE A 70 12.18 -2.61 -6.28
N ILE A 71 12.59 -3.87 -6.41
CA ILE A 71 13.56 -4.32 -7.42
C ILE A 71 12.85 -5.16 -8.49
N ARG A 72 12.22 -6.27 -8.09
CA ARG A 72 11.47 -7.14 -9.00
C ARG A 72 10.62 -8.16 -8.25
N ARG A 73 9.61 -8.71 -8.90
CA ARG A 73 8.86 -9.87 -8.39
C ARG A 73 9.68 -11.15 -8.55
N LEU A 74 9.65 -12.00 -7.56
CA LEU A 74 10.31 -13.32 -7.55
C LEU A 74 9.36 -14.43 -7.95
N ASN A 75 8.14 -14.42 -7.42
CA ASN A 75 7.09 -15.41 -7.68
C ASN A 75 5.70 -14.82 -7.37
N MET A 76 4.68 -15.66 -7.27
CA MET A 76 3.30 -15.24 -7.04
C MET A 76 3.09 -14.45 -5.74
N ARG A 77 3.95 -14.63 -4.72
CA ARG A 77 3.77 -14.04 -3.39
C ARG A 77 4.99 -13.25 -2.90
N GLU A 78 6.07 -13.19 -3.66
CA GLU A 78 7.32 -12.61 -3.17
C GLU A 78 7.89 -11.57 -4.14
N GLN A 79 8.42 -10.51 -3.54
CA GLN A 79 9.19 -9.47 -4.21
C GLN A 79 10.60 -9.39 -3.60
N LEU A 80 11.57 -9.09 -4.45
CA LEU A 80 12.89 -8.63 -4.03
C LEU A 80 12.82 -7.11 -3.90
N ILE A 81 13.22 -6.62 -2.74
CA ILE A 81 13.22 -5.19 -2.42
C ILE A 81 14.58 -4.78 -1.87
N ARG A 82 14.90 -3.49 -1.95
CA ARG A 82 16.04 -2.91 -1.22
C ARG A 82 15.72 -2.87 0.27
N GLU A 83 16.72 -3.17 1.08
CA GLU A 83 16.65 -2.92 2.51
C GLU A 83 16.72 -1.41 2.75
N VAL A 84 15.76 -0.89 3.49
CA VAL A 84 15.66 0.53 3.82
C VAL A 84 15.42 0.71 5.31
N GLU A 85 15.93 1.79 5.88
CA GLU A 85 15.59 2.20 7.24
C GLU A 85 14.21 2.85 7.21
N ILE A 86 13.19 2.11 7.64
CA ILE A 86 11.80 2.60 7.64
C ILE A 86 11.68 3.80 8.59
N ILE A 87 11.15 4.89 8.08
CA ILE A 87 10.72 6.02 8.90
C ILE A 87 9.44 5.61 9.63
N PRO A 88 9.35 5.77 10.97
CA PRO A 88 8.24 5.23 11.75
C PRO A 88 6.94 6.03 11.59
N LEU A 89 6.61 6.37 10.36
CA LEU A 89 5.43 7.15 9.98
C LEU A 89 4.64 6.42 8.88
N GLU A 90 3.32 6.42 9.03
CA GLU A 90 2.41 6.21 7.91
C GLU A 90 1.99 7.57 7.36
N VAL A 91 2.07 7.72 6.06
CA VAL A 91 1.67 8.93 5.33
C VAL A 91 0.37 8.64 4.59
N VAL A 92 -0.70 9.32 4.95
CA VAL A 92 -2.01 9.12 4.33
C VAL A 92 -2.38 10.32 3.49
N VAL A 93 -2.58 10.09 2.19
CA VAL A 93 -3.06 11.14 1.26
C VAL A 93 -4.55 10.92 1.00
N ARG A 94 -5.34 11.97 1.20
CA ARG A 94 -6.79 11.91 1.09
C ARG A 94 -7.31 12.86 0.02
N ASN A 95 -8.07 12.32 -0.92
CA ASN A 95 -8.73 13.06 -1.99
C ASN A 95 -10.23 13.24 -1.75
N VAL A 96 -10.83 12.29 -1.02
CA VAL A 96 -12.25 12.25 -0.70
C VAL A 96 -12.40 11.94 0.78
N ALA A 97 -13.40 12.51 1.43
CA ALA A 97 -13.69 12.22 2.83
C ALA A 97 -14.15 10.77 2.98
N ALA A 98 -13.39 9.97 3.73
CA ALA A 98 -13.73 8.59 4.05
C ALA A 98 -13.04 8.13 5.34
N GLY A 99 -13.53 7.04 5.92
CA GLY A 99 -12.92 6.40 7.09
C GLY A 99 -12.72 7.37 8.26
N SER A 100 -11.53 7.35 8.87
CA SER A 100 -11.24 8.13 10.08
C SER A 100 -11.33 9.65 9.88
N LEU A 101 -11.03 10.17 8.69
CA LEU A 101 -11.16 11.60 8.39
C LEU A 101 -12.62 12.03 8.47
N ALA A 102 -13.51 11.31 7.78
CA ALA A 102 -14.94 11.61 7.78
C ALA A 102 -15.52 11.59 9.19
N THR A 103 -15.20 10.56 9.97
CA THR A 103 -15.66 10.42 11.36
C THR A 103 -15.11 11.52 12.27
N ARG A 104 -13.79 11.80 12.18
CA ARG A 104 -13.10 12.75 13.06
C ARG A 104 -13.55 14.19 12.84
N LEU A 105 -13.83 14.56 11.59
CA LEU A 105 -14.24 15.93 11.24
C LEU A 105 -15.76 16.09 11.04
N GLY A 106 -16.55 15.03 11.20
CA GLY A 106 -18.01 15.08 10.98
C GLY A 106 -18.40 15.40 9.54
N ILE A 107 -17.57 14.99 8.56
CA ILE A 107 -17.80 15.22 7.14
C ILE A 107 -18.50 13.98 6.55
N GLU A 108 -19.49 14.18 5.69
CA GLU A 108 -20.16 13.08 4.99
C GLU A 108 -19.20 12.28 4.13
N GLU A 109 -19.24 10.93 4.27
CA GLU A 109 -18.42 10.03 3.45
C GLU A 109 -18.72 10.23 1.97
N GLY A 110 -17.69 10.36 1.15
CA GLY A 110 -17.81 10.61 -0.28
C GLY A 110 -17.73 12.08 -0.69
N THR A 111 -17.69 13.00 0.27
CA THR A 111 -17.48 14.42 0.00
C THR A 111 -16.11 14.64 -0.64
N GLN A 112 -16.08 15.29 -1.81
CA GLN A 112 -14.84 15.69 -2.47
C GLN A 112 -14.14 16.75 -1.63
N LEU A 113 -12.87 16.51 -1.30
CA LEU A 113 -12.06 17.50 -0.60
C LEU A 113 -11.65 18.62 -1.56
N PRO A 114 -11.57 19.88 -1.09
CA PRO A 114 -11.16 21.02 -1.93
C PRO A 114 -9.75 20.88 -2.51
N ARG A 115 -8.90 20.15 -1.79
CA ARG A 115 -7.54 19.74 -2.19
C ARG A 115 -7.19 18.46 -1.49
N SER A 116 -6.17 17.76 -1.98
CA SER A 116 -5.61 16.60 -1.27
C SER A 116 -5.06 17.02 0.09
N ILE A 117 -5.33 16.20 1.11
CA ILE A 117 -4.83 16.37 2.48
C ILE A 117 -3.78 15.30 2.74
N ILE A 118 -2.65 15.68 3.32
CA ILE A 118 -1.62 14.76 3.80
C ILE A 118 -1.70 14.71 5.32
N GLU A 119 -1.75 13.52 5.88
CA GLU A 119 -1.76 13.26 7.32
C GLU A 119 -0.62 12.31 7.67
N PHE A 120 0.00 12.53 8.82
CA PHE A 120 1.02 11.65 9.38
C PHE A 120 0.47 10.89 10.57
N TYR A 121 0.80 9.60 10.65
CA TYR A 121 0.47 8.73 11.76
C TYR A 121 1.74 8.07 12.27
N TYR A 122 1.94 8.04 13.58
CA TYR A 122 3.06 7.34 14.18
C TYR A 122 2.81 5.84 14.18
N LYS A 123 3.70 5.08 13.55
CA LYS A 123 3.61 3.61 13.45
C LYS A 123 3.85 2.97 14.81
N ASN A 124 2.79 2.76 15.55
CA ASN A 124 2.82 2.08 16.85
C ASN A 124 1.48 1.39 17.09
N ASP A 125 1.42 0.09 16.80
CA ASP A 125 0.21 -0.72 16.96
C ASP A 125 -0.37 -0.67 18.39
N ALA A 126 0.49 -0.58 19.41
CA ALA A 126 0.05 -0.51 20.81
C ALA A 126 -0.70 0.80 21.11
N LEU A 127 -0.41 1.85 20.34
CA LEU A 127 -1.06 3.17 20.46
C LEU A 127 -2.17 3.37 19.41
N ASN A 128 -2.49 2.36 18.59
CA ASN A 128 -3.41 2.43 17.46
C ASN A 128 -3.02 3.49 16.41
N ASP A 129 -1.74 3.60 16.11
CA ASP A 129 -1.17 4.48 15.09
C ASP A 129 -1.75 5.91 15.18
N PRO A 130 -1.43 6.69 16.23
CA PRO A 130 -2.03 7.99 16.44
C PRO A 130 -1.61 9.00 15.38
N ILE A 131 -2.52 9.90 15.02
CA ILE A 131 -2.20 11.04 14.15
C ILE A 131 -1.22 11.97 14.88
N VAL A 132 -0.22 12.47 14.17
CA VAL A 132 0.84 13.33 14.70
C VAL A 132 1.05 14.54 13.78
N SER A 133 1.53 15.64 14.36
CA SER A 133 1.93 16.83 13.60
C SER A 133 3.43 16.79 13.28
N GLU A 134 3.87 17.69 12.39
CA GLU A 134 5.28 17.86 12.05
C GLU A 134 6.12 18.22 13.29
N GLU A 135 5.55 18.97 14.24
CA GLU A 135 6.22 19.30 15.49
C GLU A 135 6.48 18.04 16.34
N HIS A 136 5.53 17.10 16.40
CA HIS A 136 5.77 15.81 17.06
C HIS A 136 6.88 15.04 16.37
N ILE A 137 6.84 14.96 15.03
CA ILE A 137 7.80 14.19 14.23
C ILE A 137 9.23 14.70 14.48
N THR A 138 9.41 16.01 14.40
CA THR A 138 10.71 16.65 14.58
C THR A 138 11.19 16.65 16.04
N ALA A 139 10.28 16.91 16.99
CA ALA A 139 10.62 16.92 18.41
C ALA A 139 11.08 15.54 18.92
N PHE A 140 10.50 14.47 18.41
CA PHE A 140 10.89 13.10 18.76
C PHE A 140 11.99 12.52 17.85
N GLY A 141 12.46 13.28 16.86
CA GLY A 141 13.54 12.85 15.96
C GLY A 141 13.19 11.70 15.03
N TRP A 142 11.91 11.49 14.72
CA TRP A 142 11.49 10.44 13.77
C TRP A 142 11.88 10.77 12.33
N ALA A 143 11.77 12.05 11.97
CA ALA A 143 12.28 12.60 10.74
C ALA A 143 12.70 14.07 10.93
N SER A 144 13.68 14.53 10.14
CA SER A 144 14.06 15.93 10.08
C SER A 144 13.03 16.75 9.28
N PRO A 145 13.02 18.09 9.40
CA PRO A 145 12.15 18.94 8.57
C PRO A 145 12.35 18.70 7.07
N GLN A 146 13.61 18.55 6.63
CA GLN A 146 13.90 18.27 5.22
C GLN A 146 13.33 16.93 4.75
N GLU A 147 13.42 15.89 5.57
CA GLU A 147 12.83 14.59 5.25
C GLU A 147 11.30 14.65 5.20
N ILE A 148 10.66 15.46 6.04
CA ILE A 148 9.20 15.69 5.98
C ILE A 148 8.83 16.34 4.65
N ASP A 149 9.57 17.37 4.22
CA ASP A 149 9.36 18.03 2.92
C ASP A 149 9.52 17.04 1.76
N ASP A 150 10.56 16.21 1.79
CA ASP A 150 10.81 15.18 0.78
C ASP A 150 9.70 14.13 0.75
N ILE A 151 9.22 13.67 1.91
CA ILE A 151 8.10 12.74 2.04
C ILE A 151 6.81 13.34 1.48
N MET A 152 6.52 14.61 1.81
CA MET A 152 5.32 15.29 1.31
C MET A 152 5.38 15.46 -0.21
N ALA A 153 6.54 15.84 -0.75
CA ALA A 153 6.74 15.95 -2.19
C ALA A 153 6.56 14.60 -2.92
N LEU A 154 7.10 13.50 -2.36
CA LEU A 154 6.89 12.15 -2.87
C LEU A 154 5.40 11.77 -2.80
N ALA A 155 4.74 12.00 -1.67
CA ALA A 155 3.34 11.65 -1.46
C ALA A 155 2.41 12.36 -2.46
N ILE A 156 2.64 13.64 -2.76
CA ILE A 156 1.88 14.40 -3.78
C ILE A 156 2.12 13.80 -5.18
N ARG A 157 3.37 13.55 -5.56
CA ARG A 157 3.70 12.97 -6.87
C ARG A 157 3.09 11.58 -7.05
N VAL A 158 3.13 10.74 -6.02
CA VAL A 158 2.47 9.43 -6.01
C VAL A 158 0.96 9.60 -6.15
N ASN A 159 0.36 10.54 -5.42
CA ASN A 159 -1.07 10.82 -5.51
C ASN A 159 -1.51 11.24 -6.92
N ASP A 160 -0.78 12.13 -7.56
CA ASP A 160 -1.11 12.62 -8.90
C ASP A 160 -1.06 11.48 -9.92
N PHE A 161 0.00 10.66 -9.85
CA PHE A 161 0.15 9.49 -10.70
C PHE A 161 -0.97 8.47 -10.48
N LEU A 162 -1.19 8.03 -9.23
CA LEU A 162 -2.19 7.03 -8.92
C LEU A 162 -3.61 7.50 -9.24
N SER A 163 -3.92 8.78 -8.97
CA SER A 163 -5.23 9.35 -9.28
C SER A 163 -5.51 9.32 -10.78
N GLY A 164 -4.53 9.69 -11.61
CA GLY A 164 -4.64 9.62 -13.07
C GLY A 164 -4.76 8.18 -13.58
N LEU A 165 -3.92 7.28 -13.09
CA LEU A 165 -3.92 5.87 -13.47
C LEU A 165 -5.27 5.21 -13.16
N PHE A 166 -5.76 5.32 -11.92
CA PHE A 166 -7.02 4.72 -11.51
C PHE A 166 -8.22 5.35 -12.21
N LEU A 167 -8.22 6.68 -12.40
CA LEU A 167 -9.27 7.37 -13.15
C LEU A 167 -9.37 6.85 -14.58
N GLY A 168 -8.24 6.62 -15.23
CA GLY A 168 -8.16 6.08 -16.60
C GLY A 168 -8.81 4.70 -16.77
N VAL A 169 -8.90 3.91 -15.69
CA VAL A 169 -9.54 2.59 -15.66
C VAL A 169 -10.90 2.57 -14.93
N GLY A 170 -11.51 3.74 -14.72
CA GLY A 170 -12.85 3.88 -14.13
C GLY A 170 -12.89 3.63 -12.62
N ILE A 171 -11.77 3.82 -11.93
CA ILE A 171 -11.65 3.71 -10.47
C ILE A 171 -11.33 5.09 -9.89
N ARG A 172 -11.94 5.43 -8.77
CA ARG A 172 -11.63 6.63 -8.00
C ARG A 172 -10.69 6.29 -6.86
N LEU A 173 -9.53 6.94 -6.82
CA LEU A 173 -8.64 6.91 -5.67
C LEU A 173 -9.19 7.85 -4.60
N VAL A 174 -9.72 7.29 -3.53
CA VAL A 174 -10.32 8.03 -2.41
C VAL A 174 -9.25 8.50 -1.45
N ASP A 175 -8.42 7.60 -0.99
CA ASP A 175 -7.24 7.83 -0.19
C ASP A 175 -6.27 6.65 -0.31
N PHE A 176 -5.06 6.84 0.16
CA PHE A 176 -4.09 5.75 0.29
C PHE A 176 -3.06 6.06 1.37
N LYS A 177 -2.46 5.00 1.88
CA LYS A 177 -1.37 5.01 2.83
C LYS A 177 -0.06 4.71 2.13
N LEU A 178 0.98 5.48 2.42
CA LEU A 178 2.37 5.21 2.08
C LEU A 178 3.21 4.99 3.32
N GLU A 179 4.25 4.19 3.16
CA GLU A 179 5.40 4.17 4.05
C GLU A 179 6.64 4.60 3.27
N THR A 180 7.59 5.18 3.96
CA THR A 180 8.83 5.65 3.36
C THR A 180 10.03 5.14 4.16
N GLY A 181 11.16 5.06 3.50
CA GLY A 181 12.39 4.63 4.15
C GLY A 181 13.60 5.39 3.61
N ARG A 182 14.65 5.43 4.43
CA ARG A 182 15.96 5.94 4.05
C ARG A 182 16.72 4.85 3.32
N LEU A 183 17.05 5.10 2.07
CA LEU A 183 17.91 4.23 1.26
C LEU A 183 19.30 4.81 1.21
N TRP A 184 20.28 4.05 1.68
CA TRP A 184 21.69 4.43 1.64
C TRP A 184 22.37 3.80 0.43
N GLU A 185 22.99 4.64 -0.41
CA GLU A 185 23.79 4.23 -1.56
C GLU A 185 25.20 4.83 -1.37
N GLY A 186 26.07 4.10 -0.67
CA GLY A 186 27.33 4.64 -0.18
C GLY A 186 27.10 5.69 0.90
N GLU A 187 27.62 6.90 0.71
CA GLU A 187 27.44 8.04 1.62
C GLU A 187 26.16 8.86 1.35
N MET A 188 25.50 8.57 0.24
CA MET A 188 24.27 9.28 -0.15
C MET A 188 23.05 8.61 0.43
N MET A 189 22.18 9.39 1.06
CA MET A 189 20.87 8.97 1.54
C MET A 189 19.77 9.62 0.71
N ARG A 190 18.76 8.86 0.37
CA ARG A 190 17.54 9.38 -0.23
C ARG A 190 16.30 8.72 0.36
N ILE A 191 15.20 9.47 0.41
CA ILE A 191 13.90 8.95 0.79
C ILE A 191 13.29 8.20 -0.40
N VAL A 192 12.78 7.00 -0.14
CA VAL A 192 12.11 6.18 -1.14
C VAL A 192 10.76 5.69 -0.62
N VAL A 193 9.83 5.43 -1.54
CA VAL A 193 8.56 4.78 -1.21
C VAL A 193 8.83 3.30 -0.90
N ALA A 194 8.27 2.82 0.19
CA ALA A 194 8.46 1.48 0.71
C ALA A 194 7.11 0.78 0.98
N ASP A 195 7.15 -0.38 1.62
CA ASP A 195 6.04 -1.24 1.99
C ASP A 195 5.27 -1.77 0.77
N GLU A 196 4.05 -1.36 0.55
CA GLU A 196 3.21 -1.75 -0.59
C GLU A 196 2.31 -0.59 -1.04
N ILE A 197 1.89 -0.64 -2.30
CA ILE A 197 0.71 0.07 -2.79
C ILE A 197 -0.22 -0.97 -3.39
N SER A 198 -1.37 -1.17 -2.75
CA SER A 198 -2.32 -2.22 -3.10
C SER A 198 -3.72 -1.87 -2.62
N PRO A 199 -4.76 -2.64 -2.93
CA PRO A 199 -6.09 -2.43 -2.35
C PRO A 199 -6.14 -2.59 -0.82
N ASP A 200 -5.09 -3.13 -0.18
CA ASP A 200 -4.95 -3.14 1.29
C ASP A 200 -4.57 -1.76 1.84
N SER A 201 -3.80 -0.97 1.09
CA SER A 201 -3.31 0.35 1.48
C SER A 201 -4.04 1.52 0.81
N CYS A 202 -4.93 1.24 -0.18
CA CYS A 202 -5.72 2.23 -0.90
C CYS A 202 -7.21 2.05 -0.65
N ARG A 203 -8.00 3.14 -0.64
CA ARG A 203 -9.44 3.10 -0.87
C ARG A 203 -9.74 3.39 -2.33
N LEU A 204 -10.36 2.42 -2.97
CA LEU A 204 -10.63 2.42 -4.41
C LEU A 204 -12.13 2.20 -4.62
N TRP A 205 -12.79 3.19 -5.24
CA TRP A 205 -14.22 3.08 -5.53
C TRP A 205 -14.48 3.06 -7.02
N ASP A 206 -15.36 2.18 -7.45
CA ASP A 206 -15.86 2.23 -8.82
C ASP A 206 -16.54 3.57 -9.10
N ILE A 207 -16.21 4.22 -10.22
CA ILE A 207 -16.74 5.55 -10.54
C ILE A 207 -18.24 5.51 -10.80
N LYS A 208 -18.74 4.43 -11.43
CA LYS A 208 -20.14 4.29 -11.84
C LYS A 208 -21.02 3.74 -10.72
N SER A 209 -20.66 2.57 -10.20
CA SER A 209 -21.48 1.87 -9.19
C SER A 209 -21.25 2.38 -7.78
N LYS A 210 -20.12 3.06 -7.52
CA LYS A 210 -19.64 3.45 -6.17
C LYS A 210 -19.25 2.28 -5.29
N ASP A 211 -19.16 1.07 -5.85
CA ASP A 211 -18.72 -0.11 -5.12
C ASP A 211 -17.29 0.06 -4.62
N LYS A 212 -17.04 -0.48 -3.45
CA LYS A 212 -15.72 -0.50 -2.83
C LYS A 212 -14.91 -1.66 -3.41
N LEU A 213 -13.74 -1.35 -3.98
CA LEU A 213 -12.83 -2.31 -4.60
C LEU A 213 -11.56 -2.52 -3.75
N ASP A 214 -11.68 -2.30 -2.46
CA ASP A 214 -10.58 -2.25 -1.50
C ASP A 214 -10.90 -2.98 -0.19
N LYS A 215 -10.01 -2.86 0.78
CA LYS A 215 -10.08 -3.52 2.09
C LYS A 215 -11.31 -3.10 2.94
N ASP A 216 -12.02 -2.03 2.59
CA ASP A 216 -13.24 -1.67 3.29
C ASP A 216 -14.33 -2.74 3.13
N ARG A 217 -14.27 -3.57 2.08
CA ARG A 217 -15.14 -4.76 1.99
C ARG A 217 -14.96 -5.71 3.17
N PHE A 218 -13.71 -5.94 3.57
CA PHE A 218 -13.40 -6.74 4.76
C PHE A 218 -13.75 -6.01 6.06
N ARG A 219 -13.41 -4.71 6.17
CA ARG A 219 -13.70 -3.91 7.37
C ARG A 219 -15.19 -3.84 7.67
N ARG A 220 -16.04 -3.81 6.64
CA ARG A 220 -17.49 -3.60 6.72
C ARG A 220 -18.34 -4.85 6.46
N ASP A 221 -17.74 -6.04 6.47
CA ASP A 221 -18.41 -7.33 6.25
C ASP A 221 -19.22 -7.41 4.94
N MET A 222 -18.71 -6.77 3.87
CA MET A 222 -19.40 -6.73 2.58
C MET A 222 -19.18 -7.99 1.73
N GLY A 223 -18.18 -8.84 2.09
CA GLY A 223 -17.79 -10.01 1.30
C GLY A 223 -17.11 -9.66 -0.02
N GLY A 224 -16.74 -10.70 -0.81
CA GLY A 224 -16.22 -10.54 -2.16
C GLY A 224 -14.90 -9.76 -2.26
N LEU A 225 -13.98 -9.91 -1.29
CA LEU A 225 -12.71 -9.19 -1.27
C LEU A 225 -11.81 -9.58 -2.43
N VAL A 226 -11.66 -10.87 -2.70
CA VAL A 226 -10.80 -11.39 -3.78
C VAL A 226 -11.35 -10.99 -5.15
N GLU A 227 -12.66 -11.00 -5.31
CA GLU A 227 -13.34 -10.55 -6.53
C GLU A 227 -13.08 -9.07 -6.78
N ALA A 228 -13.17 -8.24 -5.75
CA ALA A 228 -12.89 -6.80 -5.84
C ALA A 228 -11.42 -6.52 -6.21
N TYR A 229 -10.47 -7.20 -5.56
CA TYR A 229 -9.05 -7.06 -5.88
C TYR A 229 -8.72 -7.59 -7.29
N SER A 230 -9.37 -8.69 -7.70
CA SER A 230 -9.28 -9.23 -9.06
C SER A 230 -9.81 -8.24 -10.09
N GLU A 231 -10.88 -7.53 -9.78
CA GLU A 231 -11.43 -6.50 -10.65
C GLU A 231 -10.46 -5.32 -10.82
N VAL A 232 -9.83 -4.86 -9.74
CA VAL A 232 -8.75 -3.86 -9.82
C VAL A 232 -7.63 -4.36 -10.73
N ALA A 233 -7.16 -5.59 -10.52
CA ALA A 233 -6.08 -6.18 -11.30
C ALA A 233 -6.45 -6.33 -12.79
N ARG A 234 -7.70 -6.70 -13.12
CA ARG A 234 -8.17 -6.78 -14.52
C ARG A 234 -8.20 -5.41 -15.18
N ARG A 235 -8.76 -4.40 -14.51
CA ARG A 235 -8.81 -3.05 -15.05
C ARG A 235 -7.44 -2.44 -15.28
N LEU A 236 -6.47 -2.78 -14.45
CA LEU A 236 -5.06 -2.39 -14.65
C LEU A 236 -4.34 -3.22 -15.72
N GLY A 237 -4.99 -4.22 -16.32
CA GLY A 237 -4.37 -5.12 -17.31
C GLY A 237 -3.40 -6.14 -16.72
N ILE A 238 -3.40 -6.34 -15.41
CA ILE A 238 -2.54 -7.29 -14.70
C ILE A 238 -3.07 -8.73 -14.84
N LEU A 239 -4.40 -8.90 -14.87
CA LEU A 239 -5.08 -10.17 -15.05
C LEU A 239 -5.87 -10.18 -16.36
N ALA A 240 -5.82 -11.28 -17.10
CA ALA A 240 -6.75 -11.51 -18.19
C ALA A 240 -8.18 -11.78 -17.65
N GLU A 241 -9.21 -11.57 -18.51
CA GLU A 241 -10.62 -11.73 -18.09
C GLU A 241 -10.92 -13.11 -17.50
N ASN A 242 -10.30 -14.15 -18.04
CA ASN A 242 -10.52 -15.56 -17.62
C ASN A 242 -9.35 -16.12 -16.79
N GLU A 243 -8.43 -15.28 -16.30
CA GLU A 243 -7.29 -15.73 -15.50
C GLU A 243 -7.73 -15.99 -14.06
N ASN A 244 -7.33 -17.14 -13.51
CA ASN A 244 -7.45 -17.40 -12.09
C ASN A 244 -6.34 -16.61 -11.35
N PRO A 245 -6.69 -15.70 -10.45
CA PRO A 245 -5.69 -14.87 -9.76
C PRO A 245 -4.71 -15.67 -8.91
N VAL A 246 -5.11 -16.84 -8.42
CA VAL A 246 -4.30 -17.68 -7.51
C VAL A 246 -3.35 -18.60 -8.26
N THR A 247 -3.79 -19.20 -9.36
CA THR A 247 -3.01 -20.21 -10.09
C THR A 247 -2.36 -19.67 -11.36
N GLY A 248 -2.75 -18.47 -11.81
CA GLY A 248 -2.26 -17.90 -13.09
C GLY A 248 -2.75 -18.64 -14.34
N GLY A 249 -3.64 -19.61 -14.18
CA GLY A 249 -4.24 -20.36 -15.29
C GLY A 249 -5.66 -19.87 -15.63
N PRO A 250 -6.25 -20.37 -16.74
CA PRO A 250 -7.62 -20.01 -17.10
C PRO A 250 -8.61 -20.43 -16.00
N ARG A 251 -9.60 -19.57 -15.71
CA ARG A 251 -10.73 -19.95 -14.87
C ARG A 251 -11.50 -21.08 -15.55
N LEU A 252 -11.64 -22.20 -14.88
CA LEU A 252 -12.61 -23.21 -15.28
C LEU A 252 -14.01 -22.61 -15.05
N VAL A 253 -14.68 -22.27 -16.14
CA VAL A 253 -16.10 -21.89 -16.12
C VAL A 253 -16.85 -23.20 -15.88
N GLN A 254 -17.46 -23.35 -14.70
CA GLN A 254 -18.41 -24.42 -14.40
C GLN A 254 -19.78 -24.06 -14.94
#